data_63551b02c0e4571a601d639df4647526
#
_entry.id   63551b02c0e4571a601d639df4647526
#
_cell.length_a   1.000
_cell.length_b   1.000
_cell.length_c   1.000
_cell.angle_alpha   90.00
_cell.angle_beta   90.00
_cell.angle_gamma   90.00
#
_symmetry.space_group_name_H-M   'P 1'
#
loop_
_entity.id
_entity.type
_entity.pdbx_description
1 polymer ?
#
loop_
_entity_poly.entity_id
_entity_poly.type
_entity_poly.pdbx_seq_one_letter_code
_entity_poly.pdbx_strand_id
1 'polypeptide(L)'
;MTTSFSGTVEPAGAQSNDSAVAGNDGVLVLDAAQRCLSADAVFAHLFDIDLSMLTGHMLSETSLPRPLAVALGEAADAALAGNGTRRAHVNIDESGAARAFTVLALPCAESVTLIVSPCASGASADADVIARVAHLRAEAALFMRDHVLSIVSHDLRGPLNAIHSWGYVLERKVDANDPAAQRALTGIRSGVEQQVKLIEQSVDTMRAETKAIALKLAPVAMRPLLGYAASLAQAGIANARGVTFNIDSPLAEEQIEGDGERLLQALWLMLAFAAEASPRDGEVQITSNVEGSMWRTDVRFTASAQALNDASSPHVFEAFARRRALELCEAGRIAWGLALCKRVSEAHGGAFEHSDITDGAQVTLSMRAPVAGM
;
A
#
# COMPACT_ATOMS: atom_id res chain seq x y z
N MET A 1 63.57 -5.19 36.11
CA MET A 1 62.67 -4.19 36.72
C MET A 1 61.23 -4.71 36.49
N THR A 2 60.77 -5.35 37.53
CA THR A 2 59.47 -5.99 37.65
C THR A 2 58.53 -5.00 38.32
N THR A 3 57.44 -4.64 37.69
CA THR A 3 56.33 -3.93 38.35
C THR A 3 55.07 -4.78 38.20
N SER A 4 54.73 -5.42 39.31
CA SER A 4 53.45 -6.10 39.54
C SER A 4 52.37 -5.07 39.75
N PHE A 5 51.23 -5.20 39.03
CA PHE A 5 49.99 -4.54 39.33
C PHE A 5 49.00 -5.56 39.90
N SER A 6 48.72 -5.40 41.20
CA SER A 6 47.63 -6.08 41.88
C SER A 6 46.42 -5.17 41.77
N GLY A 7 45.40 -5.59 41.02
CA GLY A 7 44.08 -4.95 40.97
C GLY A 7 43.02 -5.92 41.44
N THR A 8 42.52 -5.70 42.62
CA THR A 8 41.34 -6.35 43.21
C THR A 8 40.11 -6.01 42.35
N VAL A 9 39.48 -7.07 41.82
CA VAL A 9 38.19 -6.96 41.15
C VAL A 9 37.13 -6.94 42.24
N GLU A 10 36.49 -5.80 42.47
CA GLU A 10 35.24 -5.72 43.19
C GLU A 10 34.09 -6.20 42.30
N PRO A 11 33.08 -6.95 42.83
CA PRO A 11 31.91 -7.35 42.04
C PRO A 11 31.10 -6.09 41.78
N ALA A 12 30.92 -5.79 40.48
CA ALA A 12 30.03 -4.73 40.03
C ALA A 12 28.62 -5.03 40.55
N GLY A 13 28.17 -4.14 41.44
CA GLY A 13 26.78 -4.12 41.91
C GLY A 13 25.82 -4.03 40.73
N ALA A 14 24.72 -4.71 40.86
CA ALA A 14 23.59 -4.62 40.00
C ALA A 14 23.14 -3.15 39.90
N GLN A 15 23.63 -2.43 38.91
CA GLN A 15 23.02 -1.17 38.49
C GLN A 15 21.75 -1.52 37.73
N SER A 16 20.62 -1.23 38.32
CA SER A 16 19.34 -1.10 37.68
C SER A 16 19.53 -0.30 36.40
N ASN A 17 19.30 -0.95 35.27
CA ASN A 17 19.20 -0.29 33.96
C ASN A 17 17.92 0.56 33.93
N ASP A 18 17.92 1.61 34.69
CA ASP A 18 16.98 2.72 34.60
C ASP A 18 17.48 3.69 33.50
N SER A 19 17.67 3.15 32.31
CA SER A 19 17.84 3.94 31.09
C SER A 19 16.45 4.33 30.63
N ALA A 20 16.01 5.49 31.09
CA ALA A 20 14.85 6.22 30.65
C ALA A 20 14.57 6.03 29.17
N VAL A 21 13.61 5.18 28.83
CA VAL A 21 12.76 5.38 27.68
C VAL A 21 11.89 6.57 28.06
N ALA A 22 12.27 7.75 27.62
CA ALA A 22 11.47 8.97 27.73
C ALA A 22 10.28 8.83 26.78
N GLY A 23 9.29 8.05 27.18
CA GLY A 23 8.05 7.80 26.45
C GLY A 23 6.97 7.43 27.45
N ASN A 24 5.75 7.81 27.18
CA ASN A 24 4.56 7.45 27.95
C ASN A 24 4.16 5.97 27.75
N ASP A 25 5.09 5.09 27.39
CA ASP A 25 4.84 3.70 27.04
C ASP A 25 5.00 2.82 28.27
N GLY A 26 3.94 2.12 28.66
CA GLY A 26 3.96 1.16 29.74
C GLY A 26 4.37 -0.22 29.26
N VAL A 27 5.16 -0.95 30.05
CA VAL A 27 5.63 -2.30 29.74
C VAL A 27 5.04 -3.31 30.72
N LEU A 28 4.50 -4.40 30.15
CA LEU A 28 3.94 -5.54 30.89
C LEU A 28 4.54 -6.83 30.34
N VAL A 29 4.99 -7.74 31.19
CA VAL A 29 5.49 -9.06 30.78
C VAL A 29 4.56 -10.13 31.30
N LEU A 30 4.10 -11.01 30.41
CA LEU A 30 3.21 -12.12 30.72
C LEU A 30 3.90 -13.46 30.45
N ASP A 31 3.53 -14.48 31.22
CA ASP A 31 3.81 -15.89 30.86
C ASP A 31 2.78 -16.44 29.86
N ALA A 32 2.97 -17.68 29.41
CA ALA A 32 2.07 -18.37 28.49
C ALA A 32 0.67 -18.63 29.05
N ALA A 33 0.47 -18.53 30.38
CA ALA A 33 -0.83 -18.63 31.04
C ALA A 33 -1.48 -17.26 31.27
N GLN A 34 -0.95 -16.18 30.64
CA GLN A 34 -1.40 -14.78 30.81
C GLN A 34 -1.26 -14.26 32.25
N ARG A 35 -0.32 -14.80 33.01
CA ARG A 35 0.02 -14.31 34.35
C ARG A 35 1.07 -13.20 34.23
N CYS A 36 0.87 -12.11 34.94
CA CYS A 36 1.81 -10.99 34.98
C CYS A 36 3.10 -11.40 35.70
N LEU A 37 4.21 -11.42 34.98
CA LEU A 37 5.56 -11.64 35.53
C LEU A 37 6.17 -10.35 36.07
N SER A 38 5.98 -9.25 35.34
CA SER A 38 6.41 -7.92 35.74
C SER A 38 5.65 -6.83 35.00
N ALA A 39 5.54 -5.66 35.60
CA ALA A 39 5.06 -4.45 34.95
C ALA A 39 5.91 -3.26 35.41
N ASP A 40 6.05 -2.25 34.55
CA ASP A 40 6.76 -1.04 34.92
C ASP A 40 5.85 0.01 35.60
N ALA A 41 6.47 1.03 36.19
CA ALA A 41 5.73 2.11 36.86
C ALA A 41 4.88 2.94 35.89
N VAL A 42 5.26 3.02 34.60
CA VAL A 42 4.50 3.73 33.57
C VAL A 42 3.20 2.99 33.28
N PHE A 43 3.25 1.65 33.11
CA PHE A 43 2.05 0.83 32.93
C PHE A 43 1.08 0.98 34.10
N ALA A 44 1.61 0.88 35.34
CA ALA A 44 0.80 1.05 36.55
C ALA A 44 0.12 2.44 36.61
N HIS A 45 0.85 3.50 36.27
CA HIS A 45 0.32 4.87 36.22
C HIS A 45 -0.70 5.08 35.08
N LEU A 46 -0.51 4.48 33.92
CA LEU A 46 -1.46 4.59 32.81
C LEU A 46 -2.87 4.13 33.16
N PHE A 47 -2.98 3.12 34.04
CA PHE A 47 -4.25 2.49 34.40
C PHE A 47 -4.64 2.67 35.86
N ASP A 48 -3.88 3.48 36.60
CA ASP A 48 -4.10 3.76 38.04
C ASP A 48 -4.18 2.48 38.91
N ILE A 49 -3.22 1.58 38.71
CA ILE A 49 -3.17 0.26 39.33
C ILE A 49 -1.86 0.12 40.14
N ASP A 50 -1.96 -0.48 41.32
CA ASP A 50 -0.78 -0.82 42.13
C ASP A 50 -0.06 -2.05 41.49
N LEU A 51 1.27 -1.95 41.31
CA LEU A 51 2.11 -3.01 40.77
C LEU A 51 2.00 -4.33 41.55
N SER A 52 1.76 -4.24 42.86
CA SER A 52 1.58 -5.41 43.74
C SER A 52 0.30 -6.22 43.39
N MET A 53 -0.69 -5.55 42.81
CA MET A 53 -1.95 -6.18 42.38
C MET A 53 -1.88 -6.75 40.96
N LEU A 54 -0.79 -6.45 40.23
CA LEU A 54 -0.54 -7.00 38.90
C LEU A 54 0.37 -8.22 38.94
N THR A 55 1.52 -8.10 39.63
CA THR A 55 2.58 -9.11 39.61
C THR A 55 2.12 -10.40 40.26
N GLY A 56 2.24 -11.51 39.54
CA GLY A 56 1.85 -12.85 40.00
C GLY A 56 0.37 -13.19 39.78
N HIS A 57 -0.48 -12.24 39.34
CA HIS A 57 -1.90 -12.46 39.08
C HIS A 57 -2.17 -12.66 37.58
N MET A 58 -3.24 -13.39 37.26
CA MET A 58 -3.71 -13.51 35.88
C MET A 58 -4.36 -12.18 35.43
N LEU A 59 -4.24 -11.83 34.15
CA LEU A 59 -4.87 -10.61 33.61
C LEU A 59 -6.38 -10.54 33.92
N SER A 60 -7.07 -11.68 33.90
CA SER A 60 -8.50 -11.78 34.19
C SER A 60 -8.86 -11.49 35.66
N GLU A 61 -7.90 -11.55 36.57
CA GLU A 61 -8.06 -11.36 38.03
C GLU A 61 -7.64 -9.95 38.45
N THR A 62 -7.02 -9.16 37.55
CA THR A 62 -6.57 -7.81 37.84
C THR A 62 -7.70 -6.79 37.72
N SER A 63 -7.50 -5.61 38.30
CA SER A 63 -8.43 -4.46 38.19
C SER A 63 -8.33 -3.72 36.85
N LEU A 64 -7.64 -4.27 35.85
CA LEU A 64 -7.58 -3.71 34.51
C LEU A 64 -8.97 -3.62 33.88
N PRO A 65 -9.25 -2.58 33.08
CA PRO A 65 -10.46 -2.52 32.28
C PRO A 65 -10.63 -3.79 31.45
N ARG A 66 -11.80 -4.42 31.55
CA ARG A 66 -12.06 -5.72 30.92
C ARG A 66 -11.74 -5.75 29.41
N PRO A 67 -12.07 -4.71 28.61
CA PRO A 67 -11.70 -4.69 27.19
C PRO A 67 -10.18 -4.70 26.99
N LEU A 68 -9.43 -4.03 27.85
CA LEU A 68 -7.97 -4.01 27.81
C LEU A 68 -7.38 -5.38 28.18
N ALA A 69 -7.82 -5.98 29.29
CA ALA A 69 -7.33 -7.27 29.74
C ALA A 69 -7.52 -8.36 28.67
N VAL A 70 -8.69 -8.37 27.99
CA VAL A 70 -8.98 -9.28 26.88
C VAL A 70 -8.02 -9.02 25.71
N ALA A 71 -7.87 -7.76 25.29
CA ALA A 71 -7.01 -7.44 24.14
C ALA A 71 -5.52 -7.69 24.41
N LEU A 72 -5.03 -7.49 25.64
CA LEU A 72 -3.67 -7.85 26.07
C LEU A 72 -3.45 -9.37 26.01
N GLY A 73 -4.43 -10.14 26.47
CA GLY A 73 -4.41 -11.60 26.41
C GLY A 73 -4.40 -12.13 24.98
N GLU A 74 -5.31 -11.65 24.14
CA GLU A 74 -5.38 -12.04 22.72
C GLU A 74 -4.09 -11.68 21.95
N ALA A 75 -3.53 -10.50 22.22
CA ALA A 75 -2.28 -10.08 21.59
C ALA A 75 -1.09 -10.96 22.04
N ALA A 76 -1.05 -11.37 23.33
CA ALA A 76 -0.05 -12.27 23.87
C ALA A 76 -0.17 -13.67 23.26
N ASP A 77 -1.37 -14.26 23.23
CA ASP A 77 -1.62 -15.58 22.64
C ASP A 77 -1.27 -15.61 21.14
N ALA A 78 -1.68 -14.59 20.40
CA ALA A 78 -1.36 -14.47 18.98
C ALA A 78 0.15 -14.32 18.71
N ALA A 79 0.89 -13.63 19.59
CA ALA A 79 2.34 -13.49 19.47
C ALA A 79 3.05 -14.82 19.76
N LEU A 80 2.64 -15.56 20.78
CA LEU A 80 3.21 -16.88 21.13
C LEU A 80 2.89 -17.92 20.05
N ALA A 81 1.63 -18.01 19.61
CA ALA A 81 1.22 -18.97 18.60
C ALA A 81 1.89 -18.74 17.23
N GLY A 82 2.10 -17.50 16.85
CA GLY A 82 2.71 -17.12 15.56
C GLY A 82 4.22 -16.91 15.59
N ASN A 83 4.86 -17.06 16.75
CA ASN A 83 6.29 -16.80 16.99
C ASN A 83 6.78 -15.48 16.36
N GLY A 84 5.96 -14.42 16.40
CA GLY A 84 6.26 -13.14 15.80
C GLY A 84 5.56 -11.96 16.50
N THR A 85 6.11 -10.77 16.31
CA THR A 85 5.56 -9.51 16.83
C THR A 85 4.12 -9.30 16.38
N ARG A 86 3.24 -8.90 17.28
CA ARG A 86 1.83 -8.55 17.03
C ARG A 86 1.54 -7.14 17.49
N ARG A 87 0.68 -6.46 16.75
CA ARG A 87 0.16 -5.14 17.13
C ARG A 87 -1.36 -5.20 17.22
N ALA A 88 -1.92 -4.65 18.28
CA ALA A 88 -3.36 -4.49 18.47
C ALA A 88 -3.68 -3.06 18.87
N HIS A 89 -4.89 -2.59 18.55
CA HIS A 89 -5.42 -1.30 18.99
C HIS A 89 -6.61 -1.55 19.91
N VAL A 90 -6.63 -0.87 21.04
CA VAL A 90 -7.65 -1.04 22.06
C VAL A 90 -8.28 0.29 22.39
N ASN A 91 -9.59 0.36 22.30
CA ASN A 91 -10.36 1.51 22.75
C ASN A 91 -11.05 1.15 24.07
N ILE A 92 -10.86 1.97 25.08
CA ILE A 92 -11.50 1.84 26.38
C ILE A 92 -12.41 3.04 26.55
N ASP A 93 -13.71 2.79 26.73
CA ASP A 93 -14.68 3.82 27.07
C ASP A 93 -15.01 3.71 28.56
N GLU A 94 -14.38 4.53 29.37
CA GLU A 94 -14.64 4.62 30.79
C GLU A 94 -15.18 6.02 31.11
N SER A 95 -16.38 6.04 31.65
CA SER A 95 -16.99 7.26 32.21
C SER A 95 -17.14 8.43 31.25
N GLY A 96 -17.29 8.17 29.93
CA GLY A 96 -17.50 9.19 28.90
C GLY A 96 -16.21 9.82 28.37
N ALA A 97 -15.03 9.28 28.74
CA ALA A 97 -13.76 9.61 28.11
C ALA A 97 -13.20 8.37 27.38
N ALA A 98 -13.29 8.36 26.06
CA ALA A 98 -12.70 7.31 25.25
C ALA A 98 -11.17 7.46 25.27
N ARG A 99 -10.46 6.40 25.72
CA ARG A 99 -9.00 6.32 25.71
C ARG A 99 -8.59 5.22 24.74
N ALA A 100 -7.68 5.53 23.83
CA ALA A 100 -7.16 4.58 22.86
C ALA A 100 -5.71 4.19 23.21
N PHE A 101 -5.37 2.92 23.00
CA PHE A 101 -4.03 2.39 23.25
C PHE A 101 -3.58 1.52 22.08
N THR A 102 -2.29 1.59 21.76
CA THR A 102 -1.63 0.61 20.90
C THR A 102 -0.89 -0.39 21.78
N VAL A 103 -1.10 -1.66 21.52
CA VAL A 103 -0.41 -2.78 22.21
C VAL A 103 0.51 -3.44 21.20
N LEU A 104 1.81 -3.49 21.51
CA LEU A 104 2.81 -4.22 20.75
C LEU A 104 3.24 -5.45 21.56
N ALA A 105 2.97 -6.65 21.07
CA ALA A 105 3.34 -7.90 21.70
C ALA A 105 4.60 -8.49 21.07
N LEU A 106 5.63 -8.69 21.88
CA LEU A 106 6.94 -9.22 21.49
C LEU A 106 7.13 -10.58 22.19
N PRO A 107 7.09 -11.70 21.46
CA PRO A 107 7.31 -13.01 22.05
C PRO A 107 8.78 -13.20 22.45
N CYS A 108 9.02 -13.80 23.62
CA CYS A 108 10.34 -14.08 24.15
C CYS A 108 10.33 -15.45 24.85
N ALA A 109 10.74 -16.50 24.15
CA ALA A 109 10.76 -17.89 24.66
C ALA A 109 9.43 -18.35 25.31
N GLU A 110 9.32 -18.28 26.64
CA GLU A 110 8.14 -18.69 27.40
C GLU A 110 7.31 -17.52 27.92
N SER A 111 7.61 -16.28 27.48
CA SER A 111 6.95 -15.06 27.92
C SER A 111 6.66 -14.12 26.74
N VAL A 112 5.79 -13.15 26.97
CA VAL A 112 5.50 -12.07 26.01
C VAL A 112 5.70 -10.74 26.71
N THR A 113 6.48 -9.86 26.08
CA THR A 113 6.57 -8.48 26.50
C THR A 113 5.53 -7.65 25.74
N LEU A 114 4.66 -7.00 26.46
CA LEU A 114 3.63 -6.10 25.90
C LEU A 114 4.08 -4.65 26.16
N ILE A 115 4.18 -3.86 25.12
CA ILE A 115 4.40 -2.42 25.18
C ILE A 115 3.07 -1.76 24.91
N VAL A 116 2.55 -1.00 25.87
CA VAL A 116 1.26 -0.32 25.79
C VAL A 116 1.48 1.17 25.71
N SER A 117 1.18 1.74 24.57
CA SER A 117 1.35 3.17 24.28
C SER A 117 -0.01 3.85 24.26
N PRO A 118 -0.25 4.91 25.04
CA PRO A 118 -1.47 5.70 24.91
C PRO A 118 -1.49 6.39 23.55
N CYS A 119 -2.59 6.20 22.83
CA CYS A 119 -2.85 6.96 21.61
C CYS A 119 -3.65 8.20 21.98
N ALA A 120 -3.21 9.37 21.56
CA ALA A 120 -4.10 10.52 21.52
C ALA A 120 -5.29 10.15 20.63
N SER A 121 -6.49 10.18 21.17
CA SER A 121 -7.73 9.81 20.49
C SER A 121 -7.78 10.50 19.12
N GLY A 122 -7.70 9.73 18.03
CA GLY A 122 -7.67 10.20 16.65
C GLY A 122 -6.27 10.33 16.02
N ALA A 123 -5.25 10.86 16.69
CA ALA A 123 -3.97 11.19 16.06
C ALA A 123 -3.15 9.97 15.59
N SER A 124 -3.27 8.81 16.25
CA SER A 124 -2.57 7.58 15.83
C SER A 124 -3.28 6.89 14.68
N ALA A 125 -4.61 6.86 14.70
CA ALA A 125 -5.38 6.31 13.58
C ALA A 125 -5.17 7.15 12.31
N ASP A 126 -5.13 8.47 12.44
CA ASP A 126 -4.84 9.39 11.34
C ASP A 126 -3.41 9.20 10.82
N ALA A 127 -2.42 9.04 11.69
CA ALA A 127 -1.04 8.79 11.30
C ALA A 127 -0.88 7.45 10.55
N ASP A 128 -1.55 6.39 11.00
CA ASP A 128 -1.55 5.08 10.33
C ASP A 128 -2.25 5.17 8.96
N VAL A 129 -3.37 5.88 8.85
CA VAL A 129 -4.05 6.15 7.58
C VAL A 129 -3.15 6.95 6.63
N ILE A 130 -2.50 8.00 7.11
CA ILE A 130 -1.58 8.82 6.30
C ILE A 130 -0.42 7.97 5.81
N ALA A 131 0.22 7.17 6.67
CA ALA A 131 1.31 6.29 6.30
C ALA A 131 0.86 5.23 5.29
N ARG A 132 -0.34 4.67 5.46
CA ARG A 132 -0.92 3.69 4.55
C ARG A 132 -1.20 4.29 3.18
N VAL A 133 -1.82 5.46 3.12
CA VAL A 133 -2.08 6.19 1.87
C VAL A 133 -0.76 6.55 1.17
N ALA A 134 0.26 6.99 1.90
CA ALA A 134 1.58 7.28 1.34
C ALA A 134 2.23 6.03 0.71
N HIS A 135 2.12 4.87 1.36
CA HIS A 135 2.60 3.59 0.84
C HIS A 135 1.86 3.20 -0.45
N LEU A 136 0.52 3.25 -0.45
CA LEU A 136 -0.30 2.95 -1.63
C LEU A 136 0.04 3.87 -2.82
N ARG A 137 0.27 5.16 -2.56
CA ARG A 137 0.72 6.13 -3.58
C ARG A 137 2.07 5.76 -4.17
N ALA A 138 3.04 5.42 -3.32
CA ALA A 138 4.39 5.05 -3.77
C ALA A 138 4.37 3.80 -4.65
N GLU A 139 3.63 2.77 -4.26
CA GLU A 139 3.46 1.54 -5.05
C GLU A 139 2.77 1.82 -6.40
N ALA A 140 1.67 2.57 -6.39
CA ALA A 140 0.97 2.95 -7.62
C ALA A 140 1.90 3.73 -8.57
N ALA A 141 2.73 4.65 -8.06
CA ALA A 141 3.67 5.41 -8.86
C ALA A 141 4.76 4.52 -9.50
N LEU A 142 5.25 3.49 -8.80
CA LEU A 142 6.21 2.53 -9.35
C LEU A 142 5.60 1.78 -10.55
N PHE A 143 4.40 1.22 -10.39
CA PHE A 143 3.72 0.50 -11.48
C PHE A 143 3.36 1.41 -12.65
N MET A 144 2.99 2.65 -12.40
CA MET A 144 2.72 3.64 -13.44
C MET A 144 3.97 3.96 -14.25
N ARG A 145 5.11 4.18 -13.59
CA ARG A 145 6.39 4.46 -14.28
C ARG A 145 6.82 3.30 -15.17
N ASP A 146 6.71 2.07 -14.68
CA ASP A 146 6.99 0.86 -15.47
C ASP A 146 6.09 0.77 -16.71
N HIS A 147 4.80 1.03 -16.54
CA HIS A 147 3.84 1.02 -17.65
C HIS A 147 4.16 2.09 -18.70
N VAL A 148 4.45 3.33 -18.27
CA VAL A 148 4.84 4.44 -19.15
C VAL A 148 6.07 4.09 -19.98
N LEU A 149 7.11 3.56 -19.32
CA LEU A 149 8.35 3.19 -19.99
C LEU A 149 8.14 2.07 -21.01
N SER A 150 7.27 1.10 -20.67
CA SER A 150 6.91 0.02 -21.60
C SER A 150 6.22 0.57 -22.87
N ILE A 151 5.27 1.51 -22.72
CA ILE A 151 4.57 2.14 -23.85
C ILE A 151 5.54 2.98 -24.67
N VAL A 152 6.30 3.87 -24.03
CA VAL A 152 7.26 4.75 -24.71
C VAL A 152 8.28 3.93 -25.49
N SER A 153 8.77 2.84 -24.94
CA SER A 153 9.68 1.94 -25.64
C SER A 153 9.06 1.31 -26.87
N HIS A 154 7.81 0.86 -26.76
CA HIS A 154 7.08 0.33 -27.92
C HIS A 154 6.91 1.39 -29.01
N ASP A 155 6.53 2.59 -28.63
CA ASP A 155 6.24 3.67 -29.59
C ASP A 155 7.51 4.23 -30.25
N LEU A 156 8.67 4.16 -29.57
CA LEU A 156 9.96 4.53 -30.16
C LEU A 156 10.49 3.50 -31.17
N ARG A 157 10.13 2.23 -31.05
CA ARG A 157 10.57 1.20 -32.00
C ARG A 157 10.11 1.47 -33.44
N GLY A 158 8.87 1.94 -33.61
CA GLY A 158 8.30 2.24 -34.93
C GLY A 158 9.16 3.20 -35.74
N PRO A 159 9.36 4.44 -35.28
CA PRO A 159 10.19 5.43 -35.98
C PRO A 159 11.66 5.01 -36.13
N LEU A 160 12.24 4.33 -35.13
CA LEU A 160 13.60 3.81 -35.23
C LEU A 160 13.74 2.74 -36.31
N ASN A 161 12.79 1.82 -36.42
CA ASN A 161 12.76 0.83 -37.50
C ASN A 161 12.56 1.48 -38.89
N ALA A 162 11.78 2.56 -38.98
CA ALA A 162 11.65 3.33 -40.21
C ALA A 162 12.97 3.99 -40.61
N ILE A 163 13.67 4.63 -39.68
CA ILE A 163 15.00 5.23 -39.93
C ILE A 163 15.99 4.16 -40.37
N HIS A 164 16.01 3.01 -39.71
CA HIS A 164 16.86 1.87 -40.08
C HIS A 164 16.58 1.40 -41.50
N SER A 165 15.30 1.24 -41.86
CA SER A 165 14.86 0.80 -43.20
C SER A 165 15.25 1.82 -44.28
N TRP A 166 15.05 3.11 -44.01
CA TRP A 166 15.49 4.16 -44.95
C TRP A 166 17.02 4.22 -45.07
N GLY A 167 17.75 4.01 -44.01
CA GLY A 167 19.21 3.90 -44.04
C GLY A 167 19.66 2.79 -45.00
N TYR A 168 18.97 1.63 -44.96
CA TYR A 168 19.25 0.51 -45.85
C TYR A 168 18.91 0.79 -47.34
N VAL A 169 17.83 1.54 -47.59
CA VAL A 169 17.47 1.95 -48.96
C VAL A 169 18.51 2.96 -49.51
N LEU A 170 18.96 3.90 -48.69
CA LEU A 170 19.98 4.87 -49.06
C LEU A 170 21.32 4.22 -49.36
N GLU A 171 21.73 3.22 -48.57
CA GLU A 171 23.00 2.48 -48.79
C GLU A 171 23.06 1.87 -50.19
N ARG A 172 21.93 1.42 -50.74
CA ARG A 172 21.85 0.87 -52.11
C ARG A 172 21.86 1.88 -53.23
N LYS A 173 21.63 3.20 -52.88
CA LYS A 173 21.50 4.29 -53.85
C LYS A 173 22.69 5.26 -53.81
N VAL A 174 23.45 5.24 -52.75
CA VAL A 174 24.66 6.08 -52.61
C VAL A 174 25.80 5.45 -53.39
N ASP A 175 26.60 6.30 -54.06
CA ASP A 175 27.79 5.83 -54.78
C ASP A 175 28.76 5.12 -53.83
N ALA A 176 29.09 3.89 -54.15
CA ALA A 176 30.05 3.10 -53.40
C ALA A 176 31.44 3.74 -53.33
N ASN A 177 31.74 4.66 -54.23
CA ASN A 177 33.00 5.40 -54.28
C ASN A 177 32.99 6.68 -53.47
N ASP A 178 31.89 7.04 -52.80
CA ASP A 178 31.83 8.18 -51.86
C ASP A 178 32.07 7.71 -50.42
N PRO A 179 33.31 7.80 -49.92
CA PRO A 179 33.65 7.34 -48.59
C PRO A 179 33.05 8.22 -47.47
N ALA A 180 32.61 9.43 -47.77
CA ALA A 180 31.96 10.33 -46.81
C ALA A 180 30.51 9.89 -46.60
N ALA A 181 29.79 9.63 -47.68
CA ALA A 181 28.41 9.16 -47.64
C ALA A 181 28.30 7.76 -47.01
N GLN A 182 29.21 6.85 -47.30
CA GLN A 182 29.26 5.52 -46.68
C GLN A 182 29.52 5.60 -45.18
N ARG A 183 30.41 6.46 -44.72
CA ARG A 183 30.64 6.70 -43.27
C ARG A 183 29.43 7.28 -42.58
N ALA A 184 28.71 8.22 -43.23
CA ALA A 184 27.51 8.80 -42.66
C ALA A 184 26.38 7.78 -42.51
N LEU A 185 26.15 6.91 -43.52
CA LEU A 185 25.18 5.85 -43.44
C LEU A 185 25.50 4.80 -42.36
N THR A 186 26.77 4.42 -42.26
CA THR A 186 27.24 3.53 -41.19
C THR A 186 26.99 4.13 -39.81
N GLY A 187 27.27 5.44 -39.66
CA GLY A 187 27.02 6.15 -38.40
C GLY A 187 25.52 6.20 -38.03
N ILE A 188 24.64 6.45 -39.01
CA ILE A 188 23.17 6.43 -38.79
C ILE A 188 22.71 5.05 -38.35
N ARG A 189 23.12 3.99 -39.03
CA ARG A 189 22.73 2.61 -38.68
C ARG A 189 23.20 2.23 -37.29
N SER A 190 24.49 2.42 -37.02
CA SER A 190 25.06 2.12 -35.71
C SER A 190 24.38 2.92 -34.59
N GLY A 191 24.05 4.21 -34.83
CA GLY A 191 23.30 5.03 -33.88
C GLY A 191 21.90 4.49 -33.59
N VAL A 192 21.16 4.07 -34.62
CA VAL A 192 19.83 3.48 -34.44
C VAL A 192 19.89 2.16 -33.69
N GLU A 193 20.83 1.26 -34.10
CA GLU A 193 21.01 -0.03 -33.41
C GLU A 193 21.36 0.14 -31.93
N GLN A 194 22.22 1.12 -31.63
CA GLN A 194 22.56 1.45 -30.25
C GLN A 194 21.37 1.99 -29.46
N GLN A 195 20.53 2.86 -30.05
CA GLN A 195 19.32 3.37 -29.41
C GLN A 195 18.32 2.28 -29.12
N VAL A 196 18.05 1.37 -30.07
CA VAL A 196 17.18 0.21 -29.87
C VAL A 196 17.68 -0.64 -28.69
N LYS A 197 18.96 -0.95 -28.67
CA LYS A 197 19.58 -1.74 -27.59
C LYS A 197 19.48 -1.07 -26.23
N LEU A 198 19.69 0.25 -26.14
CA LEU A 198 19.54 1.00 -24.89
C LEU A 198 18.11 1.01 -24.38
N ILE A 199 17.14 1.17 -25.29
CA ILE A 199 15.72 1.12 -24.95
C ILE A 199 15.36 -0.27 -24.40
N GLU A 200 15.75 -1.33 -25.08
CA GLU A 200 15.49 -2.71 -24.68
C GLU A 200 16.11 -3.03 -23.31
N GLN A 201 17.38 -2.68 -23.11
CA GLN A 201 18.05 -2.88 -21.83
C GLN A 201 17.40 -2.12 -20.68
N SER A 202 16.99 -0.87 -20.91
CA SER A 202 16.33 -0.06 -19.88
C SER A 202 14.98 -0.64 -19.48
N VAL A 203 14.18 -1.09 -20.47
CA VAL A 203 12.88 -1.72 -20.23
C VAL A 203 13.02 -3.06 -19.53
N ASP A 204 13.98 -3.90 -19.98
CA ASP A 204 14.17 -5.22 -19.39
C ASP A 204 14.63 -5.13 -17.93
N THR A 205 15.51 -4.17 -17.62
CA THR A 205 15.94 -3.93 -16.23
C THR A 205 14.74 -3.55 -15.33
N MET A 206 13.90 -2.62 -15.78
CA MET A 206 12.73 -2.19 -15.01
C MET A 206 11.64 -3.26 -14.93
N ARG A 207 11.42 -3.99 -16.01
CA ARG A 207 10.49 -5.14 -16.01
C ARG A 207 10.95 -6.26 -15.08
N ALA A 208 12.24 -6.45 -14.88
CA ALA A 208 12.75 -7.45 -13.94
C ALA A 208 12.34 -7.13 -12.49
N GLU A 209 12.23 -5.85 -12.13
CA GLU A 209 11.81 -5.40 -10.80
C GLU A 209 10.29 -5.50 -10.58
N THR A 210 9.49 -5.38 -11.66
CA THR A 210 8.01 -5.39 -11.58
C THR A 210 7.36 -6.63 -12.22
N LYS A 211 8.15 -7.63 -12.62
CA LYS A 211 7.83 -8.66 -13.61
C LYS A 211 6.74 -9.65 -13.25
N ALA A 212 6.45 -9.89 -12.02
CA ALA A 212 5.32 -10.72 -11.62
C ALA A 212 4.80 -10.23 -10.28
N ILE A 213 3.55 -9.86 -10.22
CA ILE A 213 2.85 -9.76 -8.95
C ILE A 213 2.77 -11.17 -8.39
N ALA A 214 3.72 -11.52 -7.51
CA ALA A 214 3.64 -12.75 -6.75
C ALA A 214 2.48 -12.60 -5.76
N LEU A 215 1.38 -13.32 -6.00
CA LEU A 215 0.19 -13.27 -5.15
C LEU A 215 0.38 -14.15 -3.92
N LYS A 216 -0.03 -13.63 -2.77
CA LYS A 216 -0.23 -14.38 -1.54
C LYS A 216 -1.72 -14.70 -1.42
N LEU A 217 -2.14 -15.79 -2.06
CA LEU A 217 -3.54 -16.17 -2.09
C LEU A 217 -4.04 -16.59 -0.71
N ALA A 218 -5.18 -16.03 -0.32
CA ALA A 218 -5.92 -16.35 0.89
C ALA A 218 -7.41 -16.01 0.66
N PRO A 219 -8.35 -16.56 1.45
CA PRO A 219 -9.73 -16.13 1.42
C PRO A 219 -9.84 -14.64 1.80
N VAL A 220 -10.41 -13.83 0.94
CA VAL A 220 -10.57 -12.38 1.11
C VAL A 220 -12.04 -12.02 1.07
N ALA A 221 -12.57 -11.48 2.18
CA ALA A 221 -13.92 -10.96 2.25
C ALA A 221 -14.02 -9.61 1.51
N MET A 222 -14.81 -9.58 0.44
CA MET A 222 -14.80 -8.45 -0.49
C MET A 222 -15.49 -7.20 0.03
N ARG A 223 -16.56 -7.34 0.81
CA ARG A 223 -17.29 -6.20 1.39
C ARG A 223 -16.44 -5.37 2.35
N PRO A 224 -15.79 -5.94 3.40
CA PRO A 224 -14.91 -5.18 4.28
C PRO A 224 -13.69 -4.62 3.55
N LEU A 225 -13.12 -5.33 2.56
CA LEU A 225 -12.01 -4.84 1.77
C LEU A 225 -12.38 -3.58 0.98
N LEU A 226 -13.54 -3.59 0.31
CA LEU A 226 -14.07 -2.44 -0.42
C LEU A 226 -14.32 -1.25 0.51
N GLY A 227 -14.94 -1.48 1.67
CA GLY A 227 -15.17 -0.45 2.68
C GLY A 227 -13.88 0.18 3.17
N TYR A 228 -12.84 -0.64 3.39
CA TYR A 228 -11.53 -0.16 3.80
C TYR A 228 -10.83 0.64 2.69
N ALA A 229 -10.85 0.17 1.45
CA ALA A 229 -10.33 0.92 0.31
C ALA A 229 -11.00 2.29 0.17
N ALA A 230 -12.33 2.34 0.33
CA ALA A 230 -13.10 3.58 0.27
C ALA A 230 -12.74 4.54 1.41
N SER A 231 -12.58 4.05 2.63
CA SER A 231 -12.17 4.88 3.78
C SER A 231 -10.79 5.51 3.58
N LEU A 232 -9.83 4.75 3.05
CA LEU A 232 -8.48 5.25 2.72
C LEU A 232 -8.51 6.28 1.60
N ALA A 233 -9.31 6.07 0.54
CA ALA A 233 -9.45 7.03 -0.55
C ALA A 233 -10.20 8.29 -0.10
N GLN A 234 -11.20 8.15 0.77
CA GLN A 234 -11.94 9.27 1.37
C GLN A 234 -10.99 10.16 2.17
N ALA A 235 -10.21 9.58 3.08
CA ALA A 235 -9.23 10.32 3.90
C ALA A 235 -8.07 10.89 3.07
N GLY A 236 -7.62 10.14 2.06
CA GLY A 236 -6.42 10.49 1.28
C GLY A 236 -6.64 11.60 0.26
N ILE A 237 -7.83 11.69 -0.34
CA ILE A 237 -8.06 12.65 -1.43
C ILE A 237 -9.51 13.18 -1.50
N ALA A 238 -10.53 12.33 -1.33
CA ALA A 238 -11.91 12.70 -1.61
C ALA A 238 -12.40 13.82 -0.67
N ASN A 239 -12.09 13.76 0.64
CA ASN A 239 -12.45 14.80 1.60
C ASN A 239 -11.89 16.18 1.21
N ALA A 240 -10.64 16.25 0.77
CA ALA A 240 -10.01 17.50 0.38
C ALA A 240 -10.61 18.12 -0.89
N ARG A 241 -11.35 17.31 -1.67
CA ARG A 241 -12.01 17.73 -2.93
C ARG A 241 -13.54 17.83 -2.79
N GLY A 242 -14.09 17.53 -1.61
CA GLY A 242 -15.53 17.48 -1.37
C GLY A 242 -16.23 16.32 -2.08
N VAL A 243 -15.49 15.34 -2.61
CA VAL A 243 -16.07 14.22 -3.35
C VAL A 243 -16.63 13.20 -2.38
N THR A 244 -17.87 12.72 -2.65
CA THR A 244 -18.58 11.72 -1.86
C THR A 244 -18.59 10.36 -2.54
N PHE A 245 -18.41 9.28 -1.75
CA PHE A 245 -18.53 7.90 -2.22
C PHE A 245 -19.86 7.30 -1.79
N ASN A 246 -20.65 6.84 -2.77
CA ASN A 246 -21.87 6.08 -2.53
C ASN A 246 -21.62 4.62 -2.89
N ILE A 247 -21.67 3.75 -1.88
CA ILE A 247 -21.41 2.32 -2.04
C ILE A 247 -22.72 1.56 -2.02
N ASP A 248 -23.05 0.93 -3.14
CA ASP A 248 -24.14 -0.03 -3.27
C ASP A 248 -23.55 -1.43 -3.47
N SER A 249 -23.60 -2.24 -2.43
CA SER A 249 -23.03 -3.57 -2.43
C SER A 249 -23.93 -4.57 -1.73
N PRO A 250 -24.62 -5.45 -2.47
CA PRO A 250 -25.41 -6.54 -1.91
C PRO A 250 -24.55 -7.68 -1.34
N LEU A 251 -23.21 -7.58 -1.44
CA LEU A 251 -22.30 -8.59 -0.89
C LEU A 251 -22.54 -8.77 0.61
N ALA A 252 -22.61 -10.02 1.07
CA ALA A 252 -22.71 -10.38 2.48
C ALA A 252 -21.38 -10.97 2.97
N GLU A 253 -21.15 -12.24 2.70
CA GLU A 253 -19.98 -13.00 3.16
C GLU A 253 -19.13 -13.55 2.00
N GLU A 254 -19.38 -13.08 0.78
CA GLU A 254 -18.67 -13.54 -0.40
C GLU A 254 -17.18 -13.27 -0.28
N GLN A 255 -16.42 -14.33 -0.54
CA GLN A 255 -14.95 -14.31 -0.51
C GLN A 255 -14.40 -14.70 -1.86
N ILE A 256 -13.25 -14.16 -2.19
CA ILE A 256 -12.44 -14.62 -3.30
C ILE A 256 -11.13 -15.21 -2.79
N GLU A 257 -10.58 -16.17 -3.50
CA GLU A 257 -9.21 -16.63 -3.28
C GLU A 257 -8.26 -15.62 -3.91
N GLY A 258 -7.66 -14.75 -3.11
CA GLY A 258 -6.89 -13.62 -3.64
C GLY A 258 -5.86 -13.07 -2.67
N ASP A 259 -5.05 -12.14 -3.17
CA ASP A 259 -4.14 -11.34 -2.36
C ASP A 259 -4.85 -10.05 -1.92
N GLY A 260 -5.28 -10.03 -0.66
CA GLY A 260 -6.04 -8.90 -0.11
C GLY A 260 -5.29 -7.57 -0.17
N GLU A 261 -3.96 -7.60 -0.06
CA GLU A 261 -3.13 -6.40 -0.17
C GLU A 261 -3.14 -5.83 -1.60
N ARG A 262 -2.96 -6.69 -2.59
CA ARG A 262 -2.96 -6.30 -4.01
C ARG A 262 -4.34 -5.84 -4.48
N LEU A 263 -5.39 -6.51 -4.02
CA LEU A 263 -6.77 -6.11 -4.28
C LEU A 263 -7.09 -4.76 -3.62
N LEU A 264 -6.65 -4.54 -2.38
CA LEU A 264 -6.78 -3.25 -1.69
C LEU A 264 -6.11 -2.13 -2.48
N GLN A 265 -4.88 -2.36 -2.94
CA GLN A 265 -4.12 -1.37 -3.74
C GLN A 265 -4.87 -0.99 -5.02
N ALA A 266 -5.39 -1.99 -5.75
CA ALA A 266 -6.13 -1.75 -6.98
C ALA A 266 -7.45 -1.00 -6.74
N LEU A 267 -8.24 -1.43 -5.74
CA LEU A 267 -9.49 -0.77 -5.37
C LEU A 267 -9.25 0.67 -4.91
N TRP A 268 -8.27 0.87 -4.02
CA TRP A 268 -7.92 2.22 -3.57
C TRP A 268 -7.52 3.11 -4.75
N LEU A 269 -6.73 2.60 -5.70
CA LEU A 269 -6.28 3.35 -6.87
C LEU A 269 -7.43 3.73 -7.79
N MET A 270 -8.41 2.83 -8.01
CA MET A 270 -9.62 3.13 -8.76
C MET A 270 -10.41 4.28 -8.12
N LEU A 271 -10.58 4.22 -6.79
CA LEU A 271 -11.34 5.22 -6.02
C LEU A 271 -10.60 6.55 -5.95
N ALA A 272 -9.28 6.53 -5.75
CA ALA A 272 -8.45 7.72 -5.74
C ALA A 272 -8.46 8.42 -7.11
N PHE A 273 -8.38 7.64 -8.21
CA PHE A 273 -8.48 8.19 -9.57
C PHE A 273 -9.86 8.80 -9.83
N ALA A 274 -10.94 8.10 -9.46
CA ALA A 274 -12.30 8.59 -9.62
C ALA A 274 -12.50 9.91 -8.86
N ALA A 275 -12.04 9.99 -7.61
CA ALA A 275 -12.13 11.22 -6.82
C ALA A 275 -11.31 12.37 -7.42
N GLU A 276 -10.10 12.08 -7.94
CA GLU A 276 -9.24 13.08 -8.55
C GLU A 276 -9.77 13.60 -9.89
N ALA A 277 -10.37 12.71 -10.68
CA ALA A 277 -10.95 13.02 -11.97
C ALA A 277 -12.37 13.62 -11.89
N SER A 278 -13.02 13.55 -10.73
CA SER A 278 -14.36 14.14 -10.53
C SER A 278 -14.28 15.66 -10.29
N PRO A 279 -15.33 16.43 -10.67
CA PRO A 279 -15.43 17.82 -10.26
C PRO A 279 -15.46 17.95 -8.73
N ARG A 280 -15.17 19.14 -8.22
CA ARG A 280 -15.34 19.43 -6.79
C ARG A 280 -16.78 19.18 -6.36
N ASP A 281 -16.95 18.68 -5.15
CA ASP A 281 -18.26 18.30 -4.57
C ASP A 281 -19.02 17.28 -5.43
N GLY A 282 -18.26 16.50 -6.25
CA GLY A 282 -18.81 15.46 -7.11
C GLY A 282 -19.16 14.19 -6.33
N GLU A 283 -19.86 13.29 -7.03
CA GLU A 283 -20.31 12.01 -6.50
C GLU A 283 -19.66 10.87 -7.30
N VAL A 284 -19.15 9.87 -6.59
CA VAL A 284 -18.64 8.62 -7.15
C VAL A 284 -19.52 7.48 -6.68
N GLN A 285 -20.13 6.77 -7.62
CA GLN A 285 -20.96 5.60 -7.34
C GLN A 285 -20.12 4.33 -7.45
N ILE A 286 -20.23 3.48 -6.44
CA ILE A 286 -19.47 2.23 -6.34
C ILE A 286 -20.49 1.11 -6.22
N THR A 287 -20.51 0.20 -7.19
CA THR A 287 -21.34 -1.01 -7.13
C THR A 287 -20.45 -2.23 -7.07
N SER A 288 -20.76 -3.19 -6.19
CA SER A 288 -19.98 -4.42 -6.06
C SER A 288 -20.91 -5.60 -5.84
N ASN A 289 -20.82 -6.61 -6.73
CA ASN A 289 -21.67 -7.78 -6.74
C ASN A 289 -20.91 -9.02 -7.23
N VAL A 290 -21.58 -10.17 -7.14
CA VAL A 290 -21.13 -11.41 -7.77
C VAL A 290 -22.05 -11.74 -8.92
N GLU A 291 -21.50 -11.89 -10.12
CA GLU A 291 -22.18 -12.28 -11.35
C GLU A 291 -21.68 -13.66 -11.80
N GLY A 292 -22.47 -14.72 -11.55
CA GLY A 292 -22.02 -16.07 -11.76
C GLY A 292 -20.83 -16.45 -10.87
N SER A 293 -19.72 -16.85 -11.46
CA SER A 293 -18.47 -17.17 -10.74
C SER A 293 -17.48 -16.01 -10.62
N MET A 294 -17.91 -14.80 -10.98
CA MET A 294 -17.04 -13.62 -10.99
C MET A 294 -17.54 -12.56 -10.00
N TRP A 295 -16.65 -12.12 -9.14
CA TRP A 295 -16.82 -10.87 -8.43
C TRP A 295 -16.56 -9.71 -9.39
N ARG A 296 -17.37 -8.66 -9.31
CA ARG A 296 -17.27 -7.45 -10.10
C ARG A 296 -17.44 -6.21 -9.21
N THR A 297 -16.59 -5.23 -9.41
CA THR A 297 -16.75 -3.89 -8.83
C THR A 297 -16.67 -2.85 -9.93
N ASP A 298 -17.68 -2.01 -10.01
CA ASP A 298 -17.74 -0.87 -10.92
C ASP A 298 -17.66 0.43 -10.11
N VAL A 299 -16.82 1.35 -10.56
CA VAL A 299 -16.69 2.71 -10.03
C VAL A 299 -17.11 3.68 -11.12
N ARG A 300 -18.18 4.44 -10.90
CA ARG A 300 -18.76 5.38 -11.86
C ARG A 300 -18.64 6.80 -11.36
N PHE A 301 -18.20 7.70 -12.21
CA PHE A 301 -18.02 9.11 -11.91
C PHE A 301 -18.09 9.96 -13.18
N THR A 302 -18.29 11.28 -13.04
CA THR A 302 -18.19 12.21 -14.16
C THR A 302 -16.75 12.75 -14.26
N ALA A 303 -16.10 12.59 -15.40
CA ALA A 303 -14.74 13.08 -15.60
C ALA A 303 -14.71 14.60 -15.80
N SER A 304 -13.72 15.27 -15.23
CA SER A 304 -13.48 16.70 -15.35
C SER A 304 -12.00 17.01 -15.65
N ALA A 305 -11.78 17.55 -16.84
CA ALA A 305 -10.44 18.05 -17.23
C ALA A 305 -9.97 19.18 -16.31
N GLN A 306 -10.88 20.04 -15.89
CA GLN A 306 -10.57 21.12 -14.94
C GLN A 306 -10.09 20.53 -13.60
N ALA A 307 -10.77 19.50 -13.07
CA ALA A 307 -10.39 18.88 -11.83
C ALA A 307 -9.01 18.23 -11.87
N LEU A 308 -8.66 17.58 -12.99
CA LEU A 308 -7.35 16.95 -13.18
C LEU A 308 -6.20 17.99 -13.36
N ASN A 309 -6.50 19.21 -13.81
CA ASN A 309 -5.51 20.26 -14.02
C ASN A 309 -5.50 21.34 -12.92
N ASP A 310 -6.38 21.27 -11.93
CA ASP A 310 -6.48 22.25 -10.84
C ASP A 310 -5.29 22.14 -9.88
N ALA A 311 -4.29 23.00 -10.05
CA ALA A 311 -3.10 23.05 -9.21
C ALA A 311 -3.37 23.46 -7.75
N SER A 312 -4.56 23.99 -7.43
CA SER A 312 -4.96 24.39 -6.07
C SER A 312 -5.48 23.22 -5.24
N SER A 313 -5.84 22.11 -5.89
CA SER A 313 -6.34 20.90 -5.24
C SER A 313 -5.22 19.89 -5.01
N PRO A 314 -5.28 19.07 -3.95
CA PRO A 314 -4.34 17.97 -3.76
C PRO A 314 -4.50 16.92 -4.88
N HIS A 315 -3.39 16.32 -5.26
CA HIS A 315 -3.34 15.27 -6.27
C HIS A 315 -2.58 14.05 -5.76
N VAL A 316 -3.07 12.86 -6.11
CA VAL A 316 -2.39 11.57 -5.92
C VAL A 316 -1.48 11.29 -7.09
N PHE A 317 -1.96 11.59 -8.31
CA PHE A 317 -1.25 11.29 -9.54
C PHE A 317 -0.31 12.42 -9.97
N GLU A 318 0.81 12.05 -10.59
CA GLU A 318 1.76 13.01 -11.16
C GLU A 318 1.14 13.78 -12.34
N ALA A 319 1.56 15.02 -12.54
CA ALA A 319 0.97 15.92 -13.54
C ALA A 319 0.96 15.37 -14.98
N PHE A 320 1.97 14.58 -15.34
CA PHE A 320 2.02 13.96 -16.67
C PHE A 320 0.95 12.86 -16.82
N ALA A 321 0.70 12.04 -15.79
CA ALA A 321 -0.32 11.01 -15.81
C ALA A 321 -1.73 11.61 -15.89
N ARG A 322 -1.98 12.68 -15.14
CA ARG A 322 -3.25 13.41 -15.18
C ARG A 322 -3.56 14.00 -16.55
N ARG A 323 -2.56 14.62 -17.19
CA ARG A 323 -2.71 15.18 -18.56
C ARG A 323 -3.02 14.08 -19.58
N ARG A 324 -2.38 12.91 -19.43
CA ARG A 324 -2.60 11.77 -20.32
C ARG A 324 -3.90 11.01 -20.05
N ALA A 325 -4.53 11.20 -18.89
CA ALA A 325 -5.76 10.50 -18.55
C ALA A 325 -6.94 10.81 -19.49
N LEU A 326 -6.97 12.04 -20.05
CA LEU A 326 -8.01 12.50 -20.98
C LEU A 326 -7.65 12.29 -22.45
N GLU A 327 -6.46 11.81 -22.76
CA GLU A 327 -6.10 11.50 -24.15
C GLU A 327 -6.81 10.21 -24.58
N LEU A 328 -7.39 10.24 -25.79
CA LEU A 328 -7.98 9.07 -26.40
C LEU A 328 -6.96 7.95 -26.44
N CYS A 329 -7.26 6.85 -25.78
CA CYS A 329 -6.41 5.68 -25.79
C CYS A 329 -6.74 4.81 -26.99
N GLU A 330 -5.72 4.21 -27.65
CA GLU A 330 -5.93 3.15 -28.61
C GLU A 330 -6.66 1.96 -27.93
N ALA A 331 -7.43 1.21 -28.70
CA ALA A 331 -8.16 0.06 -28.19
C ALA A 331 -7.25 -0.87 -27.38
N GLY A 332 -7.63 -1.15 -26.14
CA GLY A 332 -6.87 -1.98 -25.20
C GLY A 332 -5.77 -1.25 -24.41
N ARG A 333 -5.51 0.02 -24.67
CA ARG A 333 -4.63 0.84 -23.81
C ARG A 333 -5.41 1.39 -22.63
N ILE A 334 -4.80 1.30 -21.49
CA ILE A 334 -5.38 1.77 -20.22
C ILE A 334 -4.78 3.11 -19.85
N ALA A 335 -5.55 3.96 -19.18
CA ALA A 335 -4.99 5.20 -18.60
C ALA A 335 -3.79 4.86 -17.71
N TRP A 336 -2.69 5.58 -17.88
CA TRP A 336 -1.42 5.24 -17.23
C TRP A 336 -1.52 5.11 -15.71
N GLY A 337 -2.35 5.95 -15.08
CA GLY A 337 -2.58 5.89 -13.65
C GLY A 337 -3.27 4.61 -13.16
N LEU A 338 -3.91 3.85 -14.05
CA LEU A 338 -4.68 2.64 -13.71
C LEU A 338 -3.98 1.31 -14.08
N ALA A 339 -2.71 1.38 -14.48
CA ALA A 339 -1.95 0.20 -14.90
C ALA A 339 -1.87 -0.89 -13.82
N LEU A 340 -1.76 -0.50 -12.55
CA LEU A 340 -1.78 -1.43 -11.42
C LEU A 340 -3.10 -2.20 -11.33
N CYS A 341 -4.24 -1.54 -11.54
CA CYS A 341 -5.56 -2.19 -11.49
C CYS A 341 -5.65 -3.32 -12.51
N LYS A 342 -5.18 -3.07 -13.75
CA LYS A 342 -5.12 -4.07 -14.80
C LYS A 342 -4.26 -5.26 -14.40
N ARG A 343 -3.04 -5.00 -13.96
CA ARG A 343 -2.08 -6.07 -13.58
C ARG A 343 -2.57 -6.90 -12.41
N VAL A 344 -3.19 -6.27 -11.41
CA VAL A 344 -3.75 -6.99 -10.25
C VAL A 344 -4.92 -7.85 -10.68
N SER A 345 -5.85 -7.33 -11.49
CA SER A 345 -6.99 -8.12 -11.99
C SER A 345 -6.54 -9.32 -12.81
N GLU A 346 -5.63 -9.11 -13.77
CA GLU A 346 -5.08 -10.18 -14.62
C GLU A 346 -4.33 -11.24 -13.80
N ALA A 347 -3.55 -10.82 -12.79
CA ALA A 347 -2.86 -11.75 -11.90
C ALA A 347 -3.82 -12.63 -11.09
N HIS A 348 -5.02 -12.13 -10.76
CA HIS A 348 -6.08 -12.88 -10.11
C HIS A 348 -6.95 -13.69 -11.09
N GLY A 349 -6.59 -13.76 -12.38
CA GLY A 349 -7.38 -14.46 -13.40
C GLY A 349 -8.64 -13.72 -13.83
N GLY A 350 -8.74 -12.43 -13.53
CA GLY A 350 -9.84 -11.55 -13.90
C GLY A 350 -9.49 -10.57 -15.01
N ALA A 351 -10.21 -9.46 -15.06
CA ALA A 351 -10.02 -8.40 -16.05
C ALA A 351 -10.27 -7.01 -15.43
N PHE A 352 -9.61 -6.01 -15.98
CA PHE A 352 -9.87 -4.61 -15.70
C PHE A 352 -10.19 -3.87 -17.00
N GLU A 353 -11.30 -3.15 -17.00
CA GLU A 353 -11.80 -2.40 -18.14
C GLU A 353 -12.20 -0.99 -17.70
N HIS A 354 -12.15 -0.03 -18.60
CA HIS A 354 -12.70 1.29 -18.38
C HIS A 354 -13.32 1.84 -19.68
N SER A 355 -14.36 2.67 -19.53
CA SER A 355 -14.87 3.45 -20.65
C SER A 355 -13.88 4.57 -21.00
N ASP A 356 -14.07 5.19 -22.16
CA ASP A 356 -13.27 6.36 -22.55
C ASP A 356 -13.41 7.49 -21.52
N ILE A 357 -12.26 8.04 -21.12
CA ILE A 357 -12.21 9.13 -20.14
C ILE A 357 -12.27 10.44 -20.92
N THR A 358 -13.48 10.94 -21.10
CA THR A 358 -13.75 12.18 -21.83
C THR A 358 -14.31 13.24 -20.89
N ASP A 359 -13.87 14.49 -21.04
CA ASP A 359 -14.35 15.61 -20.21
C ASP A 359 -15.87 15.76 -20.24
N GLY A 360 -16.48 15.87 -19.07
CA GLY A 360 -17.92 15.94 -18.87
C GLY A 360 -18.67 14.63 -19.07
N ALA A 361 -18.03 13.55 -19.50
CA ALA A 361 -18.66 12.24 -19.66
C ALA A 361 -18.69 11.41 -18.37
N GLN A 362 -19.67 10.52 -18.28
CA GLN A 362 -19.67 9.49 -17.24
C GLN A 362 -18.68 8.39 -17.60
N VAL A 363 -17.75 8.14 -16.68
CA VAL A 363 -16.73 7.11 -16.79
C VAL A 363 -17.07 5.94 -15.86
N THR A 364 -16.86 4.72 -16.34
CA THR A 364 -16.96 3.50 -15.53
C THR A 364 -15.60 2.80 -15.54
N LEU A 365 -15.05 2.53 -14.35
CA LEU A 365 -13.93 1.63 -14.14
C LEU A 365 -14.49 0.32 -13.61
N SER A 366 -14.13 -0.80 -14.24
CA SER A 366 -14.64 -2.12 -13.89
C SER A 366 -13.50 -3.08 -13.59
N MET A 367 -13.52 -3.69 -12.41
CA MET A 367 -12.59 -4.71 -11.99
C MET A 367 -13.33 -6.02 -11.72
N ARG A 368 -12.77 -7.14 -12.20
CA ARG A 368 -13.33 -8.47 -12.01
C ARG A 368 -12.27 -9.43 -11.49
N ALA A 369 -12.70 -10.38 -10.65
CA ALA A 369 -11.89 -11.52 -10.22
C ALA A 369 -12.78 -12.75 -9.98
N PRO A 370 -12.28 -14.00 -10.17
CA PRO A 370 -13.06 -15.19 -9.91
C PRO A 370 -13.35 -15.35 -8.40
N VAL A 371 -14.56 -15.82 -8.09
CA VAL A 371 -14.97 -16.17 -6.72
C VAL A 371 -14.42 -17.55 -6.38
N ALA A 372 -13.93 -17.74 -5.15
CA ALA A 372 -13.45 -19.02 -4.68
C ALA A 372 -14.58 -20.04 -4.57
N GLY A 373 -14.41 -21.19 -5.19
CA GLY A 373 -15.16 -22.43 -4.89
C GLY A 373 -16.67 -22.38 -5.18
N MET A 374 -17.06 -22.11 -6.43
CA MET A 374 -18.31 -22.68 -6.95
C MET A 374 -18.02 -23.91 -7.79
#